data_af6e2006b1c106d5dde63da9cb7c5514
#
_entry.id   af6e2006b1c106d5dde63da9cb7c5514
#
_cell.length_a   1.000
_cell.length_b   1.000
_cell.length_c   1.000
_cell.angle_alpha   90.00
_cell.angle_beta   90.00
_cell.angle_gamma   90.00
#
_symmetry.space_group_name_H-M   'P 1'
#
loop_
_entity.id
_entity.type
_entity.pdbx_description
1 polymer ?
#
loop_
_entity_poly.entity_id
_entity_poly.type
_entity_poly.pdbx_seq_one_letter_code
_entity_poly.pdbx_strand_id
1 'polypeptide(L)'
;MATESLSHAGPYREEIDPASVQGFADIYGGTGAALFPTYATRFRRGEFDLLARQGIALNEILHGEQEYRYPGDLQLGDEATFETRIIEDATKRSAKGGLRIMTMETQISSSRGLAVVARSTLVIRIPAAIV
;
A
#
# COMPACT_ATOMS: atom_id res chain seq x y z
N MET A 1 26.16 5.63 6.39
CA MET A 1 24.93 5.62 5.58
C MET A 1 23.91 4.71 6.20
N ALA A 2 22.71 5.22 6.38
CA ALA A 2 21.62 4.37 6.86
C ALA A 2 21.24 3.36 5.76
N THR A 3 21.14 2.09 6.14
CA THR A 3 20.64 1.06 5.24
C THR A 3 19.13 1.16 5.17
N GLU A 4 18.54 1.15 3.98
CA GLU A 4 17.10 1.16 3.83
C GLU A 4 16.51 -0.13 4.39
N SER A 5 15.42 0.00 5.15
CA SER A 5 14.74 -1.15 5.72
C SER A 5 14.09 -1.99 4.62
N LEU A 6 14.12 -3.31 4.78
CA LEU A 6 13.39 -4.26 3.93
C LEU A 6 11.97 -4.52 4.40
N SER A 7 11.61 -4.06 5.58
CA SER A 7 10.31 -4.33 6.20
C SER A 7 9.49 -3.07 6.53
N HIS A 8 10.06 -1.90 6.34
CA HIS A 8 9.40 -0.62 6.64
C HIS A 8 9.81 0.43 5.62
N ALA A 9 8.85 1.17 5.11
CA ALA A 9 9.05 2.28 4.19
C ALA A 9 8.25 3.50 4.63
N GLY A 10 8.85 4.66 4.52
CA GLY A 10 8.26 5.92 4.95
C GLY A 10 8.89 6.44 6.23
N PRO A 11 8.31 7.51 6.83
CA PRO A 11 7.05 8.14 6.41
C PRO A 11 7.18 8.93 5.10
N TYR A 12 6.06 8.99 4.38
CA TYR A 12 5.88 9.83 3.20
C TYR A 12 4.83 10.90 3.50
N ARG A 13 4.90 12.01 2.79
CA ARG A 13 3.91 13.06 2.88
C ARG A 13 3.30 13.33 1.52
N GLU A 14 1.99 13.54 1.50
CA GLU A 14 1.27 13.88 0.29
C GLU A 14 0.12 14.81 0.64
N GLU A 15 0.01 15.93 -0.09
CA GLU A 15 -1.11 16.83 0.05
C GLU A 15 -2.33 16.26 -0.69
N ILE A 16 -3.48 16.28 -0.06
CA ILE A 16 -4.75 15.94 -0.70
C ILE A 16 -5.26 17.19 -1.40
N ASP A 17 -4.84 17.37 -2.65
CA ASP A 17 -5.16 18.58 -3.38
C ASP A 17 -6.54 18.49 -4.04
N PRO A 18 -7.25 19.64 -4.17
CA PRO A 18 -8.59 19.68 -4.76
C PRO A 18 -8.64 19.17 -6.20
N ALA A 19 -7.60 19.39 -6.98
CA ALA A 19 -7.59 18.97 -8.38
C ALA A 19 -7.62 17.44 -8.52
N SER A 20 -6.86 16.71 -7.67
CA SER A 20 -6.88 15.25 -7.64
C SER A 20 -8.25 14.69 -7.28
N VAL A 21 -8.90 15.29 -6.29
CA VAL A 21 -10.22 14.86 -5.84
C VAL A 21 -11.28 15.17 -6.90
N GLN A 22 -11.19 16.32 -7.53
CA GLN A 22 -12.12 16.71 -8.59
C GLN A 22 -12.02 15.80 -9.80
N GLY A 23 -10.80 15.43 -10.20
CA GLY A 23 -10.58 14.46 -11.28
C GLY A 23 -11.24 13.12 -10.99
N PHE A 24 -11.19 12.66 -9.75
CA PHE A 24 -11.86 11.45 -9.31
C PHE A 24 -13.38 11.58 -9.37
N ALA A 25 -13.90 12.72 -8.89
CA ALA A 25 -15.33 13.02 -8.91
C ALA A 25 -15.88 13.08 -10.33
N ASP A 26 -15.13 13.65 -11.28
CA ASP A 26 -15.51 13.74 -12.69
C ASP A 26 -15.68 12.36 -13.33
N ILE A 27 -14.86 11.40 -12.92
CA ILE A 27 -14.92 10.03 -13.45
C ILE A 27 -16.07 9.23 -12.81
N TYR A 28 -16.23 9.33 -11.49
CA TYR A 28 -17.11 8.47 -10.71
C TYR A 28 -18.41 9.14 -10.25
N GLY A 29 -18.59 10.42 -10.57
CA GLY A 29 -19.82 11.13 -10.23
C GLY A 29 -19.94 11.46 -8.75
N GLY A 30 -19.17 12.36 -8.24
CA GLY A 30 -19.26 12.85 -6.87
C GLY A 30 -19.16 14.37 -6.85
N THR A 31 -19.29 14.96 -5.68
CA THR A 31 -19.19 16.40 -5.51
C THR A 31 -17.76 16.88 -5.29
N GLY A 32 -16.82 15.98 -4.99
CA GLY A 32 -15.45 16.35 -4.61
C GLY A 32 -15.33 16.95 -3.22
N ALA A 33 -16.44 17.16 -2.52
CA ALA A 33 -16.43 17.71 -1.16
C ALA A 33 -16.04 16.66 -0.12
N ALA A 34 -16.38 15.40 -0.37
CA ALA A 34 -16.02 14.27 0.46
C ALA A 34 -15.15 13.32 -0.36
N LEU A 35 -14.15 12.71 0.30
CA LEU A 35 -13.29 11.75 -0.37
C LEU A 35 -14.01 10.41 -0.54
N PHE A 36 -13.82 9.81 -1.69
CA PHE A 36 -14.31 8.46 -1.94
C PHE A 36 -13.54 7.45 -1.08
N PRO A 37 -14.18 6.38 -0.61
CA PRO A 37 -13.48 5.33 0.13
C PRO A 37 -12.26 4.76 -0.61
N THR A 38 -12.34 4.67 -1.94
CA THR A 38 -11.24 4.17 -2.77
C THR A 38 -10.09 5.17 -2.93
N TYR A 39 -10.22 6.40 -2.44
CA TYR A 39 -9.14 7.38 -2.52
C TYR A 39 -7.86 6.86 -1.86
N ALA A 40 -7.99 6.06 -0.81
CA ALA A 40 -6.85 5.48 -0.10
C ALA A 40 -5.96 4.60 -0.98
N THR A 41 -6.45 4.13 -2.13
CA THR A 41 -5.63 3.35 -3.07
C THR A 41 -4.44 4.13 -3.64
N ARG A 42 -4.41 5.44 -3.50
CA ARG A 42 -3.32 6.29 -3.95
C ARG A 42 -2.06 6.16 -3.09
N PHE A 43 -2.20 5.75 -1.84
CA PHE A 43 -1.10 5.73 -0.87
C PHE A 43 -0.36 4.39 -0.91
N ARG A 44 0.13 3.99 -2.08
CA ARG A 44 0.80 2.70 -2.28
C ARG A 44 2.30 2.81 -2.47
N ARG A 45 2.86 4.00 -2.36
CA ARG A 45 4.30 4.21 -2.58
C ARG A 45 5.16 3.33 -1.67
N GLY A 46 4.77 3.20 -0.41
CA GLY A 46 5.50 2.36 0.54
C GLY A 46 5.52 0.89 0.15
N GLU A 47 4.40 0.37 -0.35
CA GLU A 47 4.32 -1.00 -0.84
C GLU A 47 5.27 -1.23 -2.02
N PHE A 48 5.24 -0.35 -3.00
CA PHE A 48 6.11 -0.47 -4.18
C PHE A 48 7.57 -0.32 -3.82
N ASP A 49 7.91 0.60 -2.91
CA ASP A 49 9.28 0.77 -2.45
C ASP A 49 9.79 -0.49 -1.75
N LEU A 50 8.98 -1.12 -0.89
CA LEU A 50 9.36 -2.36 -0.22
C LEU A 50 9.55 -3.51 -1.21
N LEU A 51 8.66 -3.65 -2.17
CA LEU A 51 8.78 -4.67 -3.21
C LEU A 51 10.07 -4.47 -4.03
N ALA A 52 10.35 -3.24 -4.41
CA ALA A 52 11.57 -2.91 -5.15
C ALA A 52 12.82 -3.19 -4.34
N ARG A 53 12.86 -2.82 -3.06
CA ARG A 53 14.00 -3.07 -2.17
C ARG A 53 14.29 -4.56 -1.99
N GLN A 54 13.24 -5.38 -2.02
CA GLN A 54 13.38 -6.84 -1.92
C GLN A 54 13.59 -7.53 -3.26
N GLY A 55 13.64 -6.77 -4.35
CA GLY A 55 13.85 -7.33 -5.68
C GLY A 55 12.67 -8.14 -6.22
N ILE A 56 11.46 -7.85 -5.74
CA ILE A 56 10.24 -8.54 -6.17
C ILE A 56 9.66 -7.80 -7.38
N ALA A 57 9.59 -8.48 -8.51
CA ALA A 57 8.99 -7.92 -9.71
C ALA A 57 7.47 -8.06 -9.66
N LEU A 58 6.76 -7.07 -10.21
CA LEU A 58 5.30 -7.06 -10.20
C LEU A 58 4.69 -8.27 -10.92
N ASN A 59 5.36 -8.77 -11.97
CA ASN A 59 4.90 -9.95 -12.70
C ASN A 59 5.08 -11.28 -11.93
N GLU A 60 5.76 -11.25 -10.80
CA GLU A 60 5.88 -12.41 -9.91
C GLU A 60 4.70 -12.53 -8.95
N ILE A 61 3.88 -11.50 -8.84
CA ILE A 61 2.74 -11.46 -7.96
C ILE A 61 1.55 -12.14 -8.65
N LEU A 62 1.06 -13.22 -8.06
CA LEU A 62 -0.03 -14.02 -8.61
C LEU A 62 -1.41 -13.51 -8.19
N HIS A 63 -1.49 -12.96 -7.00
CA HIS A 63 -2.76 -12.54 -6.42
C HIS A 63 -2.52 -11.46 -5.39
N GLY A 64 -3.48 -10.56 -5.28
CA GLY A 64 -3.46 -9.52 -4.26
C GLY A 64 -4.85 -9.34 -3.68
N GLU A 65 -4.90 -9.17 -2.38
CA GLU A 65 -6.11 -8.83 -1.65
C GLU A 65 -5.88 -7.51 -0.94
N GLN A 66 -6.91 -6.67 -0.89
CA GLN A 66 -6.82 -5.36 -0.29
C GLN A 66 -7.94 -5.15 0.71
N GLU A 67 -7.59 -4.67 1.90
CA GLU A 67 -8.54 -4.36 2.97
C GLU A 67 -8.29 -2.94 3.45
N TYR A 68 -9.35 -2.19 3.69
CA TYR A 68 -9.28 -0.83 4.22
C TYR A 68 -10.13 -0.70 5.47
N ARG A 69 -9.57 -0.03 6.48
CA ARG A 69 -10.29 0.38 7.69
C ARG A 69 -10.18 1.89 7.81
N TYR A 70 -11.22 2.51 8.28
CA TYR A 70 -11.34 3.97 8.37
C TYR A 70 -11.61 4.41 9.81
N PRO A 71 -10.60 4.39 10.70
CA PRO A 71 -10.79 4.89 12.07
C PRO A 71 -10.98 6.41 12.12
N GLY A 72 -10.59 7.12 11.08
CA GLY A 72 -10.80 8.54 10.91
C GLY A 72 -11.18 8.87 9.49
N ASP A 73 -11.02 10.11 9.09
CA ASP A 73 -11.29 10.57 7.73
C ASP A 73 -10.15 11.42 7.19
N LEU A 74 -10.03 11.44 5.87
CA LEU A 74 -9.17 12.36 5.14
C LEU A 74 -10.06 13.40 4.47
N GLN A 75 -9.61 14.62 4.46
CA GLN A 75 -10.35 15.75 3.90
C GLN A 75 -9.50 16.48 2.87
N LEU A 76 -10.17 17.20 1.97
CA LEU A 76 -9.52 18.13 1.06
C LEU A 76 -8.64 19.12 1.83
N GLY A 77 -7.44 19.34 1.32
CA GLY A 77 -6.47 20.24 1.93
C GLY A 77 -5.62 19.61 3.02
N ASP A 78 -5.92 18.38 3.43
CA ASP A 78 -5.10 17.68 4.41
C ASP A 78 -3.72 17.37 3.84
N GLU A 79 -2.70 17.44 4.70
CA GLU A 79 -1.42 16.82 4.44
C GLU A 79 -1.47 15.41 5.05
N ALA A 80 -1.44 14.40 4.20
CA ALA A 80 -1.44 13.02 4.63
C ALA A 80 0.00 12.55 4.83
N THR A 81 0.24 11.90 5.96
CA THR A 81 1.50 11.22 6.24
C THR A 81 1.22 9.72 6.27
N PHE A 82 1.99 8.93 5.55
CA PHE A 82 1.76 7.50 5.51
C PHE A 82 3.06 6.71 5.54
N GLU A 83 2.97 5.53 6.10
CA GLU A 83 4.09 4.60 6.17
C GLU A 83 3.59 3.17 6.01
N THR A 84 4.43 2.32 5.47
CA THR A 84 4.10 0.93 5.19
C THR A 84 5.08 0.00 5.89
N ARG A 85 4.56 -1.07 6.47
CA ARG A 85 5.38 -2.12 7.08
C ARG A 85 4.88 -3.48 6.66
N ILE A 86 5.79 -4.44 6.62
CA ILE A 86 5.44 -5.85 6.43
C ILE A 86 5.06 -6.41 7.80
N ILE A 87 3.82 -6.89 7.92
CA ILE A 87 3.29 -7.43 9.18
C ILE A 87 3.24 -8.96 9.19
N GLU A 88 3.20 -9.58 8.01
CA GLU A 88 3.26 -11.03 7.87
C GLU A 88 4.09 -11.38 6.63
N ASP A 89 4.90 -12.41 6.74
CA ASP A 89 5.72 -12.89 5.65
C ASP A 89 5.99 -14.38 5.86
N ALA A 90 5.38 -15.21 5.05
CA ALA A 90 5.48 -16.65 5.15
C ALA A 90 5.82 -17.25 3.79
N THR A 91 6.66 -18.26 3.78
CA THR A 91 7.04 -18.97 2.56
C THR A 91 6.67 -20.43 2.67
N LYS A 92 6.00 -20.95 1.65
CA LYS A 92 5.69 -22.38 1.52
C LYS A 92 6.42 -22.91 0.30
N ARG A 93 7.23 -23.91 0.48
CA ARG A 93 8.05 -24.51 -0.58
C ARG A 93 7.63 -25.94 -0.87
N SER A 94 7.75 -26.32 -2.14
CA SER A 94 7.55 -27.69 -2.61
C SER A 94 8.61 -28.01 -3.68
N ALA A 95 8.63 -29.25 -4.16
CA ALA A 95 9.53 -29.65 -5.22
C ALA A 95 9.34 -28.85 -6.52
N LYS A 96 8.16 -28.27 -6.71
CA LYS A 96 7.81 -27.50 -7.90
C LYS A 96 8.00 -26.00 -7.75
N GLY A 97 8.66 -25.57 -6.68
CA GLY A 97 8.83 -24.17 -6.35
C GLY A 97 8.10 -23.80 -5.07
N GLY A 98 7.73 -22.54 -4.91
CA GLY A 98 7.07 -22.09 -3.69
C GLY A 98 6.18 -20.90 -3.89
N LEU A 99 5.52 -20.55 -2.81
CA LEU A 99 4.73 -19.34 -2.70
C LEU A 99 5.16 -18.57 -1.46
N ARG A 100 5.33 -17.27 -1.61
CA ARG A 100 5.56 -16.35 -0.51
C ARG A 100 4.28 -15.54 -0.32
N ILE A 101 3.78 -15.53 0.89
CA ILE A 101 2.58 -14.77 1.25
C ILE A 101 3.05 -13.63 2.12
N MET A 102 2.85 -12.41 1.65
CA MET A 102 3.29 -11.20 2.32
C MET A 102 2.12 -10.27 2.56
N THR A 103 1.94 -9.82 3.80
CA THR A 103 0.95 -8.81 4.13
C THR A 103 1.67 -7.53 4.52
N MET A 104 1.32 -6.44 3.83
CA MET A 104 1.81 -5.11 4.12
C MET A 104 0.68 -4.27 4.68
N GLU A 105 0.99 -3.46 5.69
CA GLU A 105 0.04 -2.52 6.28
C GLU A 105 0.54 -1.10 6.07
N THR A 106 -0.31 -0.25 5.49
CA THR A 106 -0.06 1.17 5.34
C THR A 106 -0.98 1.93 6.28
N GLN A 107 -0.39 2.76 7.13
CA GLN A 107 -1.13 3.65 8.02
C GLN A 107 -1.05 5.06 7.45
N ILE A 108 -2.21 5.68 7.26
CA ILE A 108 -2.36 7.00 6.68
C ILE A 108 -2.98 7.90 7.73
N SER A 109 -2.28 9.00 8.06
CA SER A 109 -2.69 9.92 9.11
C SER A 109 -2.76 11.34 8.58
N SER A 110 -3.60 12.15 9.21
CA SER A 110 -3.64 13.60 9.03
C SER A 110 -3.27 14.28 10.35
N SER A 111 -3.35 15.61 10.38
CA SER A 111 -3.14 16.35 11.63
C SER A 111 -4.12 15.97 12.74
N ARG A 112 -5.25 15.36 12.38
CA ARG A 112 -6.28 14.91 13.34
C ARG A 112 -6.04 13.49 13.86
N GLY A 113 -5.03 12.79 13.34
CA GLY A 113 -4.67 11.44 13.76
C GLY A 113 -4.82 10.41 12.65
N LEU A 114 -4.84 9.15 13.04
CA LEU A 114 -4.93 8.02 12.11
C LEU A 114 -6.27 8.02 11.39
N ALA A 115 -6.23 8.06 10.06
CA ALA A 115 -7.42 8.14 9.22
C ALA A 115 -7.74 6.84 8.52
N VAL A 116 -6.73 6.14 7.97
CA VAL A 116 -6.94 4.92 7.20
C VAL A 116 -5.87 3.90 7.54
N VAL A 117 -6.27 2.64 7.64
CA VAL A 117 -5.35 1.50 7.70
C VAL A 117 -5.65 0.63 6.49
N ALA A 118 -4.67 0.51 5.60
CA ALA A 118 -4.76 -0.30 4.39
C ALA A 118 -3.89 -1.54 4.54
N ARG A 119 -4.42 -2.71 4.25
CA ARG A 119 -3.67 -3.96 4.23
C ARG A 119 -3.72 -4.58 2.87
N SER A 120 -2.54 -4.95 2.37
CA SER A 120 -2.37 -5.64 1.09
C SER A 120 -1.75 -6.99 1.35
N THR A 121 -2.44 -8.06 0.97
CA THR A 121 -1.90 -9.42 1.04
C THR A 121 -1.54 -9.87 -0.36
N LEU A 122 -0.27 -10.18 -0.57
CA LEU A 122 0.27 -10.57 -1.87
C LEU A 122 0.70 -12.03 -1.83
N VAL A 123 0.38 -12.77 -2.89
CA VAL A 123 0.89 -14.11 -3.12
C VAL A 123 1.94 -14.02 -4.24
N ILE A 124 3.17 -14.33 -3.90
CA ILE A 124 4.31 -14.14 -4.78
C ILE A 124 4.88 -15.51 -5.16
N ARG A 125 5.09 -15.72 -6.46
CA ARG A 125 5.67 -16.96 -6.97
C ARG A 125 7.15 -17.02 -6.68
N ILE A 126 7.60 -18.16 -6.16
CA ILE A 126 9.01 -18.48 -6.04
C ILE A 126 9.30 -19.60 -7.04
N PRO A 127 10.14 -19.34 -8.06
CA PRO A 127 10.47 -20.36 -9.05
C PRO A 127 11.15 -21.58 -8.39
N ALA A 128 10.98 -22.74 -9.02
CA ALA A 128 11.73 -23.91 -8.61
C ALA A 128 13.23 -23.65 -8.78
N ALA A 129 14.03 -24.11 -7.80
CA ALA A 129 15.47 -23.99 -7.92
C ALA A 129 15.96 -24.81 -9.11
N ILE A 130 16.79 -24.20 -9.93
CA ILE A 130 17.48 -24.89 -11.03
C ILE A 130 18.71 -25.55 -10.42
N VAL A 131 18.75 -26.85 -10.48
CA VAL A 131 19.87 -27.62 -9.95
C VAL A 131 20.80 -27.99 -11.10
#